data_b234243ca2f2b338eac6af8c135dca91
#
_entry.id   b234243ca2f2b338eac6af8c135dca91
#
_cell.length_a   1.000
_cell.length_b   1.000
_cell.length_c   1.000
_cell.angle_alpha   90.00
_cell.angle_beta   90.00
_cell.angle_gamma   90.00
#
_symmetry.space_group_name_H-M   'P 1'
#
loop_
_entity.id
_entity.type
_entity.pdbx_description
1 polymer ?
#
loop_
_entity_poly.entity_id
_entity_poly.type
_entity_poly.pdbx_seq_one_letter_code
_entity_poly.pdbx_strand_id
1 'polypeptide(L)'
;EGPNLIVAGAGSGKTRVLTTRLIHIINEKKAWANQILCVTFTNKAAKEMQNRVMAHIKASSNAVPWLGTFHSISVKFLRRHAEALDYKSNFTILDTDDQKKLIRNIVKGQDLDAKKFSPQLILYHIDQWKNKGLLPKDIKIEKSSSVMKLILKVYQIYQNKTKDLNAFDF
;
A
#
# COMPACT_ATOMS: atom_id res chain seq x y z
N GLU A 1 -11.44 11.15 25.86
CA GLU A 1 -11.08 10.29 24.73
C GLU A 1 -10.63 11.18 23.57
N GLY A 2 -9.40 11.03 23.11
CA GLY A 2 -8.83 11.83 22.04
C GLY A 2 -7.61 11.12 21.44
N PRO A 3 -6.88 11.75 20.51
CA PRO A 3 -5.64 11.20 19.97
C PRO A 3 -4.61 11.03 21.09
N ASN A 4 -3.98 9.86 21.13
CA ASN A 4 -2.95 9.54 22.11
C ASN A 4 -1.68 9.11 21.39
N LEU A 5 -0.54 9.71 21.76
CA LEU A 5 0.79 9.30 21.31
C LEU A 5 1.48 8.54 22.44
N ILE A 6 1.90 7.31 22.15
CA ILE A 6 2.67 6.48 23.08
C ILE A 6 4.06 6.27 22.50
N VAL A 7 5.06 6.85 23.17
CA VAL A 7 6.48 6.67 22.81
C VAL A 7 7.08 5.61 23.73
N ALA A 8 7.66 4.57 23.13
CA ALA A 8 8.17 3.45 23.91
C ALA A 8 9.31 2.72 23.16
N GLY A 9 10.33 2.28 23.85
CA GLY A 9 11.48 1.56 23.32
C GLY A 9 11.15 0.14 22.84
N ALA A 10 12.10 -0.54 22.21
CA ALA A 10 11.97 -1.94 21.83
C ALA A 10 11.73 -2.81 23.08
N GLY A 11 10.85 -3.81 22.98
CA GLY A 11 10.52 -4.71 24.09
C GLY A 11 9.65 -4.15 25.21
N SER A 12 9.31 -2.86 25.19
CA SER A 12 8.54 -2.16 26.24
C SER A 12 7.04 -2.47 26.28
N GLY A 13 6.54 -3.33 25.39
CA GLY A 13 5.13 -3.73 25.36
C GLY A 13 4.20 -2.84 24.51
N LYS A 14 4.72 -2.02 23.59
CA LYS A 14 3.90 -1.19 22.69
C LYS A 14 2.72 -1.94 22.05
N THR A 15 3.00 -3.12 21.48
CA THR A 15 1.97 -3.95 20.86
C THR A 15 0.94 -4.43 21.88
N ARG A 16 1.36 -4.70 23.13
CA ARG A 16 0.46 -5.07 24.21
C ARG A 16 -0.49 -3.94 24.57
N VAL A 17 0.01 -2.72 24.70
CA VAL A 17 -0.82 -1.54 25.00
C VAL A 17 -1.87 -1.34 23.92
N LEU A 18 -1.46 -1.40 22.63
CA LEU A 18 -2.39 -1.26 21.51
C LEU A 18 -3.47 -2.34 21.52
N THR A 19 -3.09 -3.59 21.74
CA THR A 19 -4.02 -4.74 21.80
C THR A 19 -5.00 -4.61 22.96
N THR A 20 -4.48 -4.23 24.15
CA THR A 20 -5.34 -4.02 25.35
C THR A 20 -6.32 -2.89 25.14
N ARG A 21 -5.89 -1.77 24.52
CA ARG A 21 -6.79 -0.67 24.17
C ARG A 21 -7.88 -1.10 23.20
N LEU A 22 -7.55 -1.87 22.18
CA LEU A 22 -8.51 -2.40 21.21
C LEU A 22 -9.57 -3.27 21.92
N ILE A 23 -9.14 -4.19 22.76
CA ILE A 23 -10.01 -5.07 23.54
C ILE A 23 -10.92 -4.24 24.47
N HIS A 24 -10.36 -3.23 25.15
CA HIS A 24 -11.14 -2.33 26.01
C HIS A 24 -12.24 -1.60 25.23
N ILE A 25 -11.92 -1.04 24.05
CA ILE A 25 -12.90 -0.33 23.21
C ILE A 25 -14.06 -1.25 22.82
N ILE A 26 -13.78 -2.50 22.50
CA ILE A 26 -14.79 -3.49 22.10
C ILE A 26 -15.64 -3.90 23.31
N ASN A 27 -15.02 -4.22 24.43
CA ASN A 27 -15.70 -4.70 25.63
C ASN A 27 -16.60 -3.64 26.25
N GLU A 28 -16.13 -2.38 26.26
CA GLU A 28 -16.92 -1.22 26.71
C GLU A 28 -17.96 -0.75 25.68
N LYS A 29 -18.11 -1.47 24.58
CA LYS A 29 -19.06 -1.14 23.50
C LYS A 29 -18.92 0.30 22.96
N LYS A 30 -17.70 0.86 23.01
CA LYS A 30 -17.40 2.21 22.51
C LYS A 30 -17.34 2.27 20.99
N ALA A 31 -16.99 1.14 20.35
CA ALA A 31 -17.06 0.93 18.92
C ALA A 31 -17.23 -0.57 18.63
N TRP A 32 -17.89 -0.88 17.54
CA TRP A 32 -17.96 -2.23 17.03
C TRP A 32 -16.62 -2.66 16.41
N ALA A 33 -16.29 -3.94 16.49
CA ALA A 33 -15.02 -4.46 15.99
C ALA A 33 -14.78 -4.17 14.49
N ASN A 34 -15.84 -4.10 13.68
CA ASN A 34 -15.78 -3.76 12.26
C ASN A 34 -15.61 -2.24 11.98
N GLN A 35 -15.70 -1.40 12.99
CA GLN A 35 -15.48 0.04 12.90
C GLN A 35 -14.07 0.46 13.32
N ILE A 36 -13.24 -0.48 13.76
CA ILE A 36 -11.90 -0.20 14.28
C ILE A 36 -10.84 -0.62 13.27
N LEU A 37 -10.04 0.35 12.84
CA LEU A 37 -8.85 0.13 12.03
C LEU A 37 -7.63 -0.02 12.94
N CYS A 38 -6.94 -1.14 12.84
CA CYS A 38 -5.72 -1.42 13.58
C CYS A 38 -4.61 -1.91 12.64
N VAL A 39 -3.55 -1.14 12.47
CA VAL A 39 -2.50 -1.41 11.49
C VAL A 39 -1.13 -1.55 12.14
N THR A 40 -0.31 -2.40 11.54
CA THR A 40 1.09 -2.63 11.92
C THR A 40 1.96 -2.83 10.68
N PHE A 41 3.29 -2.85 10.86
CA PHE A 41 4.22 -3.00 9.74
C PHE A 41 4.41 -4.45 9.29
N THR A 42 4.43 -5.42 10.22
CA THR A 42 4.80 -6.80 9.89
C THR A 42 3.64 -7.76 10.02
N ASN A 43 3.61 -8.77 9.16
CA ASN A 43 2.61 -9.83 9.21
C ASN A 43 2.68 -10.62 10.54
N LYS A 44 3.89 -10.79 11.10
CA LYS A 44 4.08 -11.43 12.41
C LYS A 44 3.37 -10.65 13.51
N ALA A 45 3.58 -9.33 13.56
CA ALA A 45 2.92 -8.49 14.56
C ALA A 45 1.40 -8.44 14.35
N ALA A 46 0.94 -8.36 13.11
CA ALA A 46 -0.49 -8.39 12.80
C ALA A 46 -1.15 -9.70 13.29
N LYS A 47 -0.53 -10.84 13.01
CA LYS A 47 -1.03 -12.15 13.43
C LYS A 47 -1.01 -12.31 14.96
N GLU A 48 0.03 -11.84 15.62
CA GLU A 48 0.13 -11.85 17.08
C GLU A 48 -0.97 -10.99 17.72
N MET A 49 -1.18 -9.77 17.23
CA MET A 49 -2.27 -8.91 17.68
C MET A 49 -3.63 -9.56 17.45
N GLN A 50 -3.86 -10.12 16.29
CA GLN A 50 -5.10 -10.82 15.96
C GLN A 50 -5.37 -11.97 16.93
N ASN A 51 -4.39 -12.84 17.19
CA ASN A 51 -4.53 -13.95 18.11
C ASN A 51 -4.86 -13.48 19.55
N ARG A 52 -4.20 -12.42 20.02
CA ARG A 52 -4.44 -11.86 21.35
C ARG A 52 -5.85 -11.27 21.48
N VAL A 53 -6.29 -10.49 20.48
CA VAL A 53 -7.64 -9.90 20.48
C VAL A 53 -8.69 -11.01 20.49
N MET A 54 -8.54 -12.00 19.63
CA MET A 54 -9.48 -13.12 19.53
C MET A 54 -9.63 -13.94 20.79
N ALA A 55 -8.50 -14.22 21.46
CA ALA A 55 -8.51 -14.94 22.74
C ALA A 55 -9.34 -14.20 23.82
N HIS A 56 -9.38 -12.85 23.77
CA HIS A 56 -10.09 -12.05 24.76
C HIS A 56 -11.56 -11.79 24.41
N ILE A 57 -11.88 -11.58 23.13
CA ILE A 57 -13.26 -11.29 22.71
C ILE A 57 -14.08 -12.56 22.43
N LYS A 58 -13.49 -13.76 22.60
CA LYS A 58 -14.10 -15.08 22.35
C LYS A 58 -14.79 -15.16 20.97
N ALA A 59 -14.19 -14.57 19.96
CA ALA A 59 -14.77 -14.44 18.64
C ALA A 59 -13.95 -15.16 17.55
N SER A 60 -14.56 -15.37 16.39
CA SER A 60 -13.91 -16.00 15.23
C SER A 60 -12.86 -15.08 14.58
N SER A 61 -12.02 -15.67 13.70
CA SER A 61 -10.90 -14.98 13.03
C SER A 61 -11.27 -13.74 12.24
N ASN A 62 -12.53 -13.56 11.87
CA ASN A 62 -13.02 -12.42 11.13
C ASN A 62 -13.68 -11.32 11.99
N ALA A 63 -13.62 -11.45 13.33
CA ALA A 63 -14.29 -10.52 14.24
C ALA A 63 -13.75 -9.08 14.16
N VAL A 64 -12.46 -8.91 13.80
CA VAL A 64 -11.84 -7.58 13.59
C VAL A 64 -11.30 -7.51 12.15
N PRO A 65 -12.15 -7.22 11.17
CA PRO A 65 -11.79 -7.33 9.74
C PRO A 65 -10.71 -6.35 9.30
N TRP A 66 -10.55 -5.23 10.01
CA TRP A 66 -9.60 -4.16 9.69
C TRP A 66 -8.35 -4.18 10.57
N LEU A 67 -7.97 -5.35 11.08
CA LEU A 67 -6.70 -5.59 11.74
C LEU A 67 -5.74 -6.29 10.77
N GLY A 68 -4.58 -5.67 10.53
CA GLY A 68 -3.59 -6.20 9.58
C GLY A 68 -2.38 -5.31 9.40
N THR A 69 -1.57 -5.61 8.39
CA THR A 69 -0.52 -4.69 7.92
C THR A 69 -1.12 -3.58 7.06
N PHE A 70 -0.42 -2.44 6.93
CA PHE A 70 -0.83 -1.37 6.01
C PHE A 70 -1.15 -1.92 4.62
N HIS A 71 -0.24 -2.72 4.04
CA HIS A 71 -0.45 -3.33 2.72
C HIS A 71 -1.69 -4.23 2.66
N SER A 72 -1.86 -5.14 3.63
CA SER A 72 -3.01 -6.06 3.63
C SER A 72 -4.35 -5.34 3.77
N ILE A 73 -4.40 -4.27 4.55
CA ILE A 73 -5.58 -3.43 4.71
C ILE A 73 -5.84 -2.61 3.43
N SER A 74 -4.79 -2.03 2.84
CA SER A 74 -4.91 -1.31 1.56
C SER A 74 -5.48 -2.20 0.46
N VAL A 75 -4.99 -3.44 0.34
CA VAL A 75 -5.56 -4.42 -0.61
C VAL A 75 -7.04 -4.69 -0.34
N LYS A 76 -7.46 -4.83 0.93
CA LYS A 76 -8.87 -5.01 1.28
C LYS A 76 -9.73 -3.82 0.86
N PHE A 77 -9.25 -2.59 1.08
CA PHE A 77 -9.93 -1.37 0.63
C PHE A 77 -10.03 -1.32 -0.89
N LEU A 78 -8.91 -1.56 -1.59
CA LEU A 78 -8.89 -1.56 -3.05
C LEU A 78 -9.84 -2.61 -3.63
N ARG A 79 -9.86 -3.84 -3.10
CA ARG A 79 -10.78 -4.88 -3.57
C ARG A 79 -12.24 -4.50 -3.40
N ARG A 80 -12.57 -3.79 -2.31
CA ARG A 80 -13.94 -3.36 -2.04
C ARG A 80 -14.40 -2.21 -2.94
N HIS A 81 -13.48 -1.41 -3.44
CA HIS A 81 -13.76 -0.20 -4.21
C HIS A 81 -13.11 -0.20 -5.61
N ALA A 82 -12.63 -1.34 -6.08
CA ALA A 82 -11.93 -1.47 -7.35
C ALA A 82 -12.77 -0.95 -8.54
N GLU A 83 -14.06 -1.28 -8.56
CA GLU A 83 -14.99 -0.91 -9.63
C GLU A 83 -15.16 0.61 -9.76
N ALA A 84 -15.05 1.37 -8.66
CA ALA A 84 -15.10 2.83 -8.69
C ALA A 84 -13.93 3.47 -9.45
N LEU A 85 -12.87 2.71 -9.71
CA LEU A 85 -11.68 3.11 -10.46
C LEU A 85 -11.55 2.36 -11.80
N ASP A 86 -12.61 1.69 -12.25
CA ASP A 86 -12.65 0.83 -13.44
C ASP A 86 -11.63 -0.33 -13.39
N TYR A 87 -11.40 -0.89 -12.20
CA TYR A 87 -10.66 -2.13 -12.02
C TYR A 87 -11.59 -3.26 -11.61
N LYS A 88 -11.23 -4.49 -11.96
CA LYS A 88 -11.92 -5.68 -11.44
C LYS A 88 -11.44 -6.00 -10.02
N SER A 89 -12.30 -6.48 -9.15
CA SER A 89 -11.95 -6.81 -7.75
C SER A 89 -10.91 -7.94 -7.62
N ASN A 90 -10.72 -8.76 -8.66
CA ASN A 90 -9.73 -9.82 -8.74
C ASN A 90 -8.35 -9.36 -9.27
N PHE A 91 -8.03 -8.08 -9.13
CA PHE A 91 -6.75 -7.52 -9.58
C PHE A 91 -5.53 -8.23 -8.96
N THR A 92 -4.43 -8.17 -9.67
CA THR A 92 -3.11 -8.66 -9.23
C THR A 92 -2.33 -7.53 -8.55
N ILE A 93 -1.50 -7.88 -7.57
CA ILE A 93 -0.50 -6.96 -7.00
C ILE A 93 0.85 -7.28 -7.64
N LEU A 94 1.45 -6.28 -8.27
CA LEU A 94 2.79 -6.39 -8.84
C LEU A 94 3.83 -6.25 -7.73
N ASP A 95 4.70 -7.23 -7.61
CA ASP A 95 5.89 -7.09 -6.78
C ASP A 95 6.96 -6.24 -7.48
N THR A 96 8.03 -5.92 -6.76
CA THR A 96 9.12 -5.07 -7.29
C THR A 96 9.78 -5.66 -8.53
N ASP A 97 9.86 -6.97 -8.65
CA ASP A 97 10.49 -7.61 -9.81
C ASP A 97 9.56 -7.58 -11.02
N ASP A 98 8.26 -7.75 -10.82
CA ASP A 98 7.25 -7.60 -11.87
C ASP A 98 7.18 -6.16 -12.37
N GLN A 99 7.24 -5.18 -11.48
CA GLN A 99 7.33 -3.76 -11.83
C GLN A 99 8.56 -3.47 -12.69
N LYS A 100 9.74 -3.98 -12.29
CA LYS A 100 10.98 -3.83 -13.07
C LYS A 100 10.90 -4.50 -14.44
N LYS A 101 10.28 -5.69 -14.53
CA LYS A 101 10.07 -6.37 -15.81
C LYS A 101 9.16 -5.55 -16.72
N LEU A 102 8.06 -5.04 -16.19
CA LEU A 102 7.13 -4.20 -16.94
C LEU A 102 7.82 -2.94 -17.47
N ILE A 103 8.57 -2.23 -16.61
CA ILE A 103 9.34 -1.03 -17.00
C ILE A 103 10.38 -1.38 -18.07
N ARG A 104 11.11 -2.50 -17.93
CA ARG A 104 12.10 -2.95 -18.93
C ARG A 104 11.44 -3.16 -20.30
N ASN A 105 10.27 -3.77 -20.34
CA ASN A 105 9.54 -3.98 -21.58
C ASN A 105 9.06 -2.65 -22.19
N ILE A 106 8.66 -1.68 -21.37
CA ILE A 106 8.28 -0.35 -21.84
C ILE A 106 9.48 0.38 -22.41
N VAL A 107 10.62 0.40 -21.72
CA VAL A 107 11.88 1.03 -22.18
C VAL A 107 12.31 0.46 -23.53
N LYS A 108 12.29 -0.87 -23.66
CA LYS A 108 12.60 -1.55 -24.92
C LYS A 108 11.61 -1.18 -26.04
N GLY A 109 10.32 -1.15 -25.75
CA GLY A 109 9.28 -0.81 -26.73
C GLY A 109 9.23 0.69 -27.11
N GLN A 110 9.98 1.55 -26.40
CA GLN A 110 10.15 2.96 -26.72
C GLN A 110 11.54 3.26 -27.31
N ASP A 111 12.33 2.24 -27.67
CA ASP A 111 13.70 2.34 -28.20
C ASP A 111 14.63 3.24 -27.35
N LEU A 112 14.42 3.23 -26.02
CA LEU A 112 15.24 3.97 -25.09
C LEU A 112 16.50 3.18 -24.70
N ASP A 113 17.60 3.87 -24.49
CA ASP A 113 18.84 3.28 -24.02
C ASP A 113 18.68 2.69 -22.60
N ALA A 114 18.66 1.37 -22.48
CA ALA A 114 18.49 0.66 -21.20
C ALA A 114 19.61 0.92 -20.19
N LYS A 115 20.81 1.36 -20.61
CA LYS A 115 21.89 1.75 -19.70
C LYS A 115 21.59 3.09 -19.04
N LYS A 116 21.03 4.04 -19.79
CA LYS A 116 20.65 5.37 -19.31
C LYS A 116 19.31 5.35 -18.57
N PHE A 117 18.37 4.53 -19.01
CA PHE A 117 17.02 4.41 -18.45
C PHE A 117 16.83 3.05 -17.77
N SER A 118 17.63 2.78 -16.73
CA SER A 118 17.50 1.54 -15.97
C SER A 118 16.12 1.44 -15.29
N PRO A 119 15.55 0.22 -15.19
CA PRO A 119 14.27 0.03 -14.50
C PRO A 119 14.27 0.55 -13.06
N GLN A 120 15.40 0.44 -12.35
CA GLN A 120 15.56 0.94 -10.99
C GLN A 120 15.44 2.46 -10.92
N LEU A 121 16.09 3.18 -11.84
CA LEU A 121 16.05 4.64 -11.90
C LEU A 121 14.62 5.12 -12.18
N ILE A 122 13.95 4.48 -13.14
CA ILE A 122 12.57 4.86 -13.52
C ILE A 122 11.62 4.58 -12.36
N LEU A 123 11.71 3.39 -11.75
CA LEU A 123 10.87 3.01 -10.62
C LEU A 123 11.06 3.98 -9.44
N TYR A 124 12.31 4.35 -9.14
CA TYR A 124 12.59 5.36 -8.11
C TYR A 124 11.83 6.68 -8.35
N HIS A 125 11.82 7.18 -9.57
CA HIS A 125 11.08 8.42 -9.88
C HIS A 125 9.57 8.22 -9.81
N ILE A 126 9.06 7.10 -10.29
CA ILE A 126 7.63 6.76 -10.19
C ILE A 126 7.20 6.72 -8.71
N ASP A 127 7.96 6.04 -7.86
CA ASP A 127 7.70 5.95 -6.41
C ASP A 127 7.71 7.33 -5.75
N GLN A 128 8.68 8.19 -6.10
CA GLN A 128 8.74 9.57 -5.58
C GLN A 128 7.48 10.37 -5.95
N TRP A 129 6.99 10.24 -7.17
CA TRP A 129 5.77 10.93 -7.61
C TRP A 129 4.52 10.33 -6.97
N LYS A 130 4.40 9.01 -6.91
CA LYS A 130 3.27 8.33 -6.25
C LYS A 130 3.20 8.64 -4.76
N ASN A 131 4.32 8.66 -4.06
CA ASN A 131 4.38 9.04 -2.64
C ASN A 131 3.93 10.49 -2.37
N LYS A 132 4.00 11.35 -3.38
CA LYS A 132 3.45 12.72 -3.34
C LYS A 132 2.01 12.81 -3.85
N GLY A 133 1.38 11.69 -4.19
CA GLY A 133 0.04 11.64 -4.77
C GLY A 133 -0.05 12.20 -6.21
N LEU A 134 1.08 12.27 -6.94
CA LEU A 134 1.12 12.84 -8.28
C LEU A 134 0.89 11.77 -9.34
N LEU A 135 -0.16 11.94 -10.11
CA LEU A 135 -0.38 11.21 -11.35
C LEU A 135 0.46 11.81 -12.51
N PRO A 136 0.72 11.07 -13.60
CA PRO A 136 1.49 11.58 -14.73
C PRO A 136 1.02 12.95 -15.26
N LYS A 137 -0.28 13.19 -15.26
CA LYS A 137 -0.89 14.47 -15.70
C LYS A 137 -0.62 15.66 -14.79
N ASP A 138 -0.30 15.41 -13.52
CA ASP A 138 -0.11 16.44 -12.49
C ASP A 138 1.35 16.91 -12.41
N ILE A 139 2.26 16.18 -13.09
CA ILE A 139 3.70 16.41 -13.02
C ILE A 139 4.11 17.50 -14.05
N LYS A 140 4.66 18.59 -13.53
CA LYS A 140 5.25 19.66 -14.34
C LYS A 140 6.76 19.49 -14.39
N ILE A 141 7.31 19.31 -15.59
CA ILE A 141 8.75 19.16 -15.82
C ILE A 141 9.26 20.42 -16.52
N GLU A 142 10.35 20.98 -16.02
CA GLU A 142 11.04 22.10 -16.66
C GLU A 142 11.43 21.77 -18.10
N LYS A 143 11.35 22.77 -18.99
CA LYS A 143 11.60 22.57 -20.42
C LYS A 143 13.00 22.04 -20.74
N SER A 144 13.98 22.31 -19.88
CA SER A 144 15.39 21.90 -20.01
C SER A 144 15.68 20.42 -19.76
N SER A 145 14.80 19.69 -19.03
CA SER A 145 15.08 18.32 -18.62
C SER A 145 14.49 17.27 -19.58
N SER A 146 15.21 16.97 -20.67
CA SER A 146 14.81 15.95 -21.65
C SER A 146 14.70 14.54 -21.04
N VAL A 147 15.60 14.20 -20.11
CA VAL A 147 15.60 12.88 -19.41
C VAL A 147 14.33 12.70 -18.58
N MET A 148 13.97 13.71 -17.79
CA MET A 148 12.77 13.64 -16.95
C MET A 148 11.48 13.55 -17.77
N LYS A 149 11.42 14.19 -18.94
CA LYS A 149 10.29 14.06 -19.86
C LYS A 149 10.14 12.62 -20.37
N LEU A 150 11.25 11.93 -20.66
CA LEU A 150 11.21 10.54 -21.08
C LEU A 150 10.79 9.62 -19.93
N ILE A 151 11.28 9.85 -18.71
CA ILE A 151 10.85 9.11 -17.52
C ILE A 151 9.35 9.31 -17.27
N LEU A 152 8.84 10.55 -17.39
CA LEU A 152 7.42 10.84 -17.27
C LEU A 152 6.59 10.12 -18.34
N LYS A 153 7.09 10.07 -19.59
CA LYS A 153 6.45 9.31 -20.67
C LYS A 153 6.38 7.81 -20.31
N VAL A 154 7.45 7.25 -19.77
CA VAL A 154 7.46 5.86 -19.31
C VAL A 154 6.48 5.65 -18.17
N TYR A 155 6.37 6.59 -17.21
CA TYR A 155 5.38 6.52 -16.13
C TYR A 155 3.95 6.53 -16.68
N GLN A 156 3.64 7.37 -17.67
CA GLN A 156 2.32 7.37 -18.31
C GLN A 156 1.98 6.02 -18.95
N ILE A 157 2.93 5.43 -19.68
CA ILE A 157 2.74 4.11 -20.31
C ILE A 157 2.62 3.02 -19.23
N TYR A 158 3.42 3.09 -18.17
CA TYR A 158 3.38 2.17 -17.04
C TYR A 158 2.00 2.18 -16.38
N GLN A 159 1.46 3.36 -16.09
CA GLN A 159 0.15 3.52 -15.46
C GLN A 159 -0.99 2.94 -16.34
N ASN A 160 -0.93 3.15 -17.65
CA ASN A 160 -1.91 2.58 -18.58
C ASN A 160 -1.79 1.05 -18.62
N LYS A 161 -0.57 0.52 -18.73
CA LYS A 161 -0.34 -0.93 -18.76
C LYS A 161 -0.75 -1.63 -17.47
N THR A 162 -0.52 -1.03 -16.31
CA THR A 162 -1.00 -1.61 -15.04
C THR A 162 -2.52 -1.66 -15.00
N LYS A 163 -3.20 -0.65 -15.54
CA LYS A 163 -4.66 -0.65 -15.66
C LYS A 163 -5.14 -1.73 -16.63
N ASP A 164 -4.54 -1.85 -17.81
CA ASP A 164 -4.87 -2.86 -18.82
C ASP A 164 -4.69 -4.29 -18.28
N LEU A 165 -3.66 -4.51 -17.47
CA LEU A 165 -3.38 -5.79 -16.80
C LEU A 165 -4.28 -6.04 -15.59
N ASN A 166 -5.16 -5.12 -15.24
CA ASN A 166 -5.91 -5.16 -14.00
C ASN A 166 -4.99 -5.43 -12.80
N ALA A 167 -3.95 -4.60 -12.66
CA ALA A 167 -2.91 -4.75 -11.64
C ALA A 167 -2.65 -3.45 -10.89
N PHE A 168 -2.31 -3.58 -9.60
CA PHE A 168 -1.83 -2.48 -8.76
C PHE A 168 -0.37 -2.76 -8.36
N ASP A 169 0.36 -1.71 -8.10
CA ASP A 169 1.66 -1.73 -7.43
C ASP A 169 1.55 -1.10 -6.04
N PHE A 170 2.60 -1.25 -5.25
CA PHE A 170 2.72 -0.63 -3.93
C PHE A 170 3.43 0.72 -4.00
#